data_4c769fcca3a8169dcf5540ab63f968c4
#
_entry.id   4c769fcca3a8169dcf5540ab63f968c4
#
_cell.length_a   1.000
_cell.length_b   1.000
_cell.length_c   1.000
_cell.angle_alpha   90.00
_cell.angle_beta   90.00
_cell.angle_gamma   90.00
#
_symmetry.space_group_name_H-M   'P 1'
#
loop_
_entity.id
_entity.type
_entity.pdbx_description
1 polymer ?
#
loop_
_entity_poly.entity_id
_entity_poly.type
_entity_poly.pdbx_seq_one_letter_code
_entity_poly.pdbx_strand_id
1 'polypeptide(L)'
;MVQLLPLLLSALLIAASHQAALAFTSSHVSSTRSVQLRSSTISSSYARPASRKSWTARERDAILGRDGEYFKLDRMRGKIEFGSSNRIKTALDGSDEASVRRWLADDEQIAMSIWDPKLIKVVEPKVYRLKLMTLMFVTIQLAPQVDVRMWTDDRGYFNLESVAFDPNIQLLPGIGVSANSLGITIDVVGELMPSTDGRGVDGKIGFVTSGELPPPMRLLPEEVLKASLSTINRTIANFAITSFQDGARAKFRVFLASERTRAS
;
A
#
# COMPACT_ATOMS: atom_id res chain seq x y z
N MET A 1 -3.53 4.03 -39.81
CA MET A 1 -3.16 3.29 -38.57
C MET A 1 -2.76 4.19 -37.38
N VAL A 2 -2.77 5.52 -37.53
CA VAL A 2 -2.31 6.47 -36.49
C VAL A 2 -3.46 7.02 -35.60
N GLN A 3 -4.72 6.80 -35.98
CA GLN A 3 -5.88 7.38 -35.27
C GLN A 3 -6.54 6.46 -34.21
N LEU A 4 -6.10 5.22 -34.05
CA LEU A 4 -6.66 4.29 -33.03
C LEU A 4 -5.98 4.38 -31.65
N LEU A 5 -4.78 4.94 -31.59
CA LEU A 5 -4.03 5.06 -30.34
C LEU A 5 -4.64 6.01 -29.30
N PRO A 6 -5.10 7.23 -29.69
CA PRO A 6 -5.72 8.16 -28.72
C PRO A 6 -7.09 7.67 -28.23
N LEU A 7 -7.85 6.91 -29.03
CA LEU A 7 -9.13 6.32 -28.60
C LEU A 7 -8.94 5.19 -27.59
N LEU A 8 -7.92 4.37 -27.75
CA LEU A 8 -7.56 3.34 -26.76
C LEU A 8 -7.04 3.94 -25.44
N LEU A 9 -6.26 5.03 -25.51
CA LEU A 9 -5.81 5.75 -24.31
C LEU A 9 -6.97 6.44 -23.58
N SER A 10 -7.90 7.03 -24.30
CA SER A 10 -9.10 7.67 -23.71
C SER A 10 -10.02 6.64 -23.06
N ALA A 11 -10.22 5.46 -23.68
CA ALA A 11 -10.99 4.37 -23.11
C ALA A 11 -10.33 3.78 -21.84
N LEU A 12 -9.00 3.72 -21.80
CA LEU A 12 -8.25 3.23 -20.64
C LEU A 12 -8.33 4.20 -19.45
N LEU A 13 -8.25 5.52 -19.70
CA LEU A 13 -8.40 6.56 -18.67
C LEU A 13 -9.83 6.61 -18.10
N ILE A 14 -10.85 6.41 -18.95
CA ILE A 14 -12.26 6.39 -18.54
C ILE A 14 -12.59 5.12 -17.73
N ALA A 15 -12.02 3.98 -18.07
CA ALA A 15 -12.20 2.74 -17.30
C ALA A 15 -11.58 2.82 -15.88
N ALA A 16 -10.41 3.45 -15.74
CA ALA A 16 -9.77 3.65 -14.45
C ALA A 16 -10.55 4.60 -13.54
N SER A 17 -11.16 5.66 -14.09
CA SER A 17 -11.98 6.60 -13.32
C SER A 17 -13.35 6.04 -12.92
N HIS A 18 -13.95 5.13 -13.71
CA HIS A 18 -15.23 4.51 -13.37
C HIS A 18 -15.12 3.44 -12.29
N GLN A 19 -14.01 2.72 -12.19
CA GLN A 19 -13.82 1.72 -11.13
C GLN A 19 -13.60 2.34 -9.74
N ALA A 20 -12.97 3.51 -9.67
CA ALA A 20 -12.86 4.24 -8.41
C ALA A 20 -14.21 4.74 -7.87
N ALA A 21 -15.17 5.05 -8.75
CA ALA A 21 -16.51 5.49 -8.36
C ALA A 21 -17.45 4.33 -7.93
N LEU A 22 -17.25 3.12 -8.45
CA LEU A 22 -18.09 1.96 -8.14
C LEU A 22 -17.73 1.27 -6.82
N ALA A 23 -16.53 1.48 -6.30
CA ALA A 23 -16.12 0.95 -5.00
C ALA A 23 -16.81 1.65 -3.81
N PHE A 24 -17.41 2.83 -4.03
CA PHE A 24 -18.01 3.65 -2.97
C PHE A 24 -19.52 3.45 -2.77
N THR A 25 -20.22 2.67 -3.61
CA THR A 25 -21.70 2.58 -3.58
C THR A 25 -22.28 1.20 -3.29
N SER A 26 -21.50 0.21 -2.85
CA SER A 26 -22.03 -1.13 -2.56
C SER A 26 -22.07 -1.44 -1.07
N SER A 27 -22.93 -0.72 -0.34
CA SER A 27 -23.45 -1.19 0.95
C SER A 27 -24.97 -0.94 0.99
N HIS A 28 -25.71 -1.98 0.78
CA HIS A 28 -27.09 -2.33 1.08
C HIS A 28 -27.82 -2.89 -0.14
N VAL A 29 -27.96 -4.21 -0.16
CA VAL A 29 -29.24 -4.89 -0.37
C VAL A 29 -29.09 -6.37 -0.02
N SER A 30 -29.80 -6.81 1.00
CA SER A 30 -30.06 -8.21 1.32
C SER A 30 -30.97 -8.83 0.25
N SER A 31 -30.64 -10.00 -0.27
CA SER A 31 -31.65 -10.99 -0.64
C SER A 31 -31.04 -12.38 -0.86
N THR A 32 -31.56 -13.31 -0.11
CA THR A 32 -31.41 -14.75 -0.12
C THR A 32 -31.62 -15.38 -1.49
N ARG A 33 -30.61 -16.13 -1.97
CA ARG A 33 -30.80 -17.35 -2.76
C ARG A 33 -29.56 -18.24 -2.67
N SER A 34 -29.72 -19.36 -1.99
CA SER A 34 -28.76 -20.45 -1.89
C SER A 34 -28.54 -21.11 -3.25
N VAL A 35 -27.40 -20.86 -3.87
CA VAL A 35 -26.84 -21.69 -4.93
C VAL A 35 -25.56 -22.30 -4.38
N GLN A 36 -25.61 -23.60 -4.16
CA GLN A 36 -24.50 -24.43 -3.72
C GLN A 36 -23.47 -24.54 -4.86
N LEU A 37 -22.56 -23.59 -4.95
CA LEU A 37 -21.37 -23.68 -5.79
C LEU A 37 -20.30 -24.43 -4.99
N ARG A 38 -19.94 -25.62 -5.51
CA ARG A 38 -18.76 -26.36 -5.02
C ARG A 38 -17.55 -25.42 -5.08
N SER A 39 -17.13 -24.92 -3.93
CA SER A 39 -15.87 -24.22 -3.77
C SER A 39 -14.72 -25.21 -3.98
N SER A 40 -14.16 -25.24 -5.18
CA SER A 40 -12.80 -25.72 -5.36
C SER A 40 -11.90 -24.76 -4.58
N THR A 41 -11.50 -25.16 -3.39
CA THR A 41 -10.50 -24.49 -2.58
C THR A 41 -9.19 -24.55 -3.36
N ILE A 42 -8.92 -23.54 -4.19
CA ILE A 42 -7.57 -23.27 -4.69
C ILE A 42 -6.81 -22.80 -3.45
N SER A 43 -6.22 -23.76 -2.77
CA SER A 43 -5.19 -23.50 -1.76
C SER A 43 -4.03 -22.84 -2.48
N SER A 44 -4.01 -21.50 -2.55
CA SER A 44 -2.84 -20.77 -2.94
C SER A 44 -1.80 -21.05 -1.85
N SER A 45 -0.95 -22.04 -2.10
CA SER A 45 0.23 -22.31 -1.28
C SER A 45 1.18 -21.12 -1.50
N TYR A 46 1.01 -20.09 -0.68
CA TYR A 46 1.97 -19.02 -0.56
C TYR A 46 3.30 -19.62 -0.11
N ALA A 47 4.20 -19.82 -1.06
CA ALA A 47 5.57 -20.21 -0.75
C ALA A 47 6.19 -19.06 0.05
N ARG A 48 6.52 -19.34 1.32
CA ARG A 48 7.23 -18.38 2.18
C ARG A 48 8.47 -17.91 1.42
N PRO A 49 8.68 -16.61 1.19
CA PRO A 49 9.86 -16.15 0.49
C PRO A 49 11.11 -16.65 1.20
N ALA A 50 12.06 -17.21 0.43
CA ALA A 50 13.23 -17.90 0.95
C ALA A 50 14.16 -17.00 1.79
N SER A 51 14.05 -15.68 1.63
CA SER A 51 14.76 -14.69 2.45
C SER A 51 13.88 -13.47 2.68
N ARG A 52 13.91 -12.96 3.91
CA ARG A 52 13.31 -11.67 4.26
C ARG A 52 14.32 -10.57 4.00
N LYS A 53 13.86 -9.46 3.47
CA LYS A 53 14.67 -8.26 3.31
C LYS A 53 15.04 -7.72 4.70
N SER A 54 16.31 -7.42 4.88
CA SER A 54 16.84 -6.66 6.01
C SER A 54 17.20 -5.27 5.53
N TRP A 55 16.72 -4.26 6.24
CA TRP A 55 16.93 -2.86 5.89
C TRP A 55 18.11 -2.26 6.66
N THR A 56 18.91 -1.49 5.96
CA THR A 56 19.86 -0.58 6.59
C THR A 56 19.19 0.77 6.83
N ALA A 57 19.66 1.51 7.83
CA ALA A 57 19.19 2.88 8.08
C ALA A 57 19.33 3.75 6.82
N ARG A 58 20.45 3.62 6.09
CA ARG A 58 20.72 4.37 4.87
C ARG A 58 19.69 4.10 3.76
N GLU A 59 19.24 2.86 3.59
CA GLU A 59 18.21 2.51 2.59
C GLU A 59 16.85 3.12 2.97
N ARG A 60 16.49 3.06 4.25
CA ARG A 60 15.25 3.69 4.76
C ARG A 60 15.28 5.19 4.54
N ASP A 61 16.38 5.85 4.97
CA ASP A 61 16.56 7.28 4.82
C ASP A 61 16.55 7.72 3.36
N ALA A 62 17.11 6.91 2.46
CA ALA A 62 17.09 7.18 1.02
C ALA A 62 15.69 7.19 0.42
N ILE A 63 14.74 6.41 0.97
CA ILE A 63 13.35 6.42 0.54
C ILE A 63 12.59 7.57 1.24
N LEU A 64 12.69 7.70 2.56
CA LEU A 64 11.99 8.73 3.32
C LEU A 64 12.50 10.14 3.03
N GLY A 65 13.77 10.29 2.67
CA GLY A 65 14.40 11.57 2.34
C GLY A 65 14.00 12.12 0.97
N ARG A 66 13.37 11.31 0.12
CA ARG A 66 12.84 11.80 -1.17
C ARG A 66 11.61 12.65 -0.91
N ASP A 67 11.44 13.71 -1.69
CA ASP A 67 10.21 14.50 -1.67
C ASP A 67 9.42 14.27 -2.96
N GLY A 68 8.17 13.82 -2.80
CA GLY A 68 7.24 13.62 -3.91
C GLY A 68 7.47 12.35 -4.72
N GLU A 69 7.01 12.40 -5.98
CA GLU A 69 7.07 11.27 -6.91
C GLU A 69 8.41 11.26 -7.68
N TYR A 70 8.90 10.06 -7.97
CA TYR A 70 10.04 9.88 -8.86
C TYR A 70 9.80 8.73 -9.84
N PHE A 71 10.56 8.76 -10.94
CA PHE A 71 10.49 7.81 -12.02
C PHE A 71 11.87 7.63 -12.65
N LYS A 72 12.25 6.40 -12.92
CA LYS A 72 13.49 6.04 -13.59
C LYS A 72 13.24 4.88 -14.56
N LEU A 73 13.69 5.04 -15.79
CA LEU A 73 13.55 4.04 -16.84
C LEU A 73 14.93 3.73 -17.45
N ASP A 74 15.32 2.46 -17.40
CA ASP A 74 16.46 1.91 -18.17
C ASP A 74 15.89 1.14 -19.37
N ARG A 75 15.80 1.82 -20.51
CA ARG A 75 15.24 1.23 -21.74
C ARG A 75 16.09 0.07 -22.28
N MET A 76 17.41 0.13 -22.11
CA MET A 76 18.29 -0.91 -22.62
C MET A 76 18.08 -2.25 -21.91
N ARG A 77 17.86 -2.18 -20.59
CA ARG A 77 17.59 -3.35 -19.76
C ARG A 77 16.10 -3.64 -19.60
N GLY A 78 15.23 -2.75 -20.07
CA GLY A 78 13.79 -2.82 -19.86
C GLY A 78 13.40 -2.69 -18.38
N LYS A 79 14.23 -2.08 -17.55
CA LYS A 79 13.98 -1.92 -16.12
C LYS A 79 13.30 -0.59 -15.82
N ILE A 80 12.37 -0.65 -14.89
CA ILE A 80 11.65 0.52 -14.41
C ILE A 80 11.69 0.57 -12.89
N GLU A 81 11.84 1.78 -12.36
CA GLU A 81 11.75 2.08 -10.93
C GLU A 81 10.95 3.36 -10.74
N PHE A 82 9.98 3.31 -9.85
CA PHE A 82 9.14 4.45 -9.54
C PHE A 82 8.68 4.39 -8.08
N GLY A 83 8.25 5.51 -7.55
CA GLY A 83 7.79 5.56 -6.18
C GLY A 83 7.46 6.98 -5.74
N SER A 84 7.11 7.10 -4.49
CA SER A 84 6.89 8.40 -3.86
C SER A 84 7.21 8.36 -2.37
N SER A 85 7.49 9.54 -1.81
CA SER A 85 7.51 9.76 -0.37
C SER A 85 6.51 10.86 -0.03
N ASN A 86 5.65 10.59 0.94
CA ASN A 86 4.53 11.46 1.28
C ASN A 86 4.56 11.76 2.78
N ARG A 87 4.27 13.00 3.14
CA ARG A 87 4.09 13.39 4.53
C ARG A 87 2.69 12.99 5.00
N ILE A 88 2.62 12.51 6.23
CA ILE A 88 1.36 12.20 6.91
C ILE A 88 1.22 13.22 8.04
N LYS A 89 0.06 13.86 8.12
CA LYS A 89 -0.30 14.70 9.25
C LYS A 89 -1.73 14.36 9.65
N THR A 90 -1.92 13.96 10.89
CA THR A 90 -3.23 13.52 11.40
C THR A 90 -3.49 14.14 12.76
N ALA A 91 -4.49 15.01 12.82
CA ALA A 91 -4.99 15.51 14.10
C ALA A 91 -5.79 14.41 14.81
N LEU A 92 -5.58 14.29 16.12
CA LEU A 92 -6.23 13.34 17.00
C LEU A 92 -7.00 14.10 18.09
N ASP A 93 -8.32 14.01 18.07
CA ASP A 93 -9.17 14.76 18.98
C ASP A 93 -8.91 14.41 20.45
N GLY A 94 -8.68 15.42 21.28
CA GLY A 94 -8.43 15.27 22.71
C GLY A 94 -7.05 14.72 23.06
N SER A 95 -6.13 14.71 22.10
CA SER A 95 -4.73 14.29 22.32
C SER A 95 -3.92 15.37 23.03
N ASP A 96 -2.91 14.92 23.73
CA ASP A 96 -1.71 15.64 24.13
C ASP A 96 -0.49 14.78 23.78
N GLU A 97 0.71 15.35 23.85
CA GLU A 97 1.94 14.65 23.49
C GLU A 97 2.12 13.34 24.29
N ALA A 98 1.77 13.35 25.58
CA ALA A 98 1.93 12.19 26.44
C ALA A 98 1.00 11.04 26.05
N SER A 99 -0.26 11.34 25.73
CA SER A 99 -1.23 10.34 25.27
C SER A 99 -0.87 9.78 23.90
N VAL A 100 -0.38 10.63 22.98
CA VAL A 100 0.08 10.18 21.66
C VAL A 100 1.30 9.28 21.81
N ARG A 101 2.27 9.61 22.66
CA ARG A 101 3.45 8.75 22.92
C ARG A 101 3.05 7.40 23.50
N ARG A 102 2.13 7.36 24.48
CA ARG A 102 1.62 6.09 25.01
C ARG A 102 0.90 5.27 23.97
N TRP A 103 0.10 5.91 23.12
CA TRP A 103 -0.60 5.23 22.04
C TRP A 103 0.37 4.63 21.01
N LEU A 104 1.41 5.39 20.60
CA LEU A 104 2.46 4.93 19.69
C LEU A 104 3.35 3.82 20.29
N ALA A 105 3.43 3.71 21.62
CA ALA A 105 4.21 2.68 22.29
C ALA A 105 3.59 1.27 22.22
N ASP A 106 2.31 1.15 21.90
CA ASP A 106 1.63 -0.12 21.70
C ASP A 106 1.71 -0.51 20.21
N ASP A 107 2.79 -1.21 19.84
CA ASP A 107 3.08 -1.61 18.46
C ASP A 107 1.91 -2.34 17.80
N GLU A 108 1.24 -3.26 18.53
CA GLU A 108 0.16 -4.07 17.99
C GLU A 108 -1.10 -3.24 17.77
N GLN A 109 -1.45 -2.38 18.73
CA GLN A 109 -2.60 -1.49 18.61
C GLN A 109 -2.45 -0.54 17.44
N ILE A 110 -1.26 0.04 17.26
CA ILE A 110 -0.96 0.91 16.13
C ILE A 110 -1.01 0.15 14.82
N ALA A 111 -0.36 -0.99 14.73
CA ALA A 111 -0.36 -1.82 13.53
C ALA A 111 -1.79 -2.15 13.06
N MET A 112 -2.66 -2.53 14.01
CA MET A 112 -4.08 -2.81 13.72
C MET A 112 -4.93 -1.56 13.50
N SER A 113 -4.37 -0.36 13.70
CA SER A 113 -5.06 0.92 13.51
C SER A 113 -4.80 1.54 12.15
N ILE A 114 -3.61 1.28 11.58
CA ILE A 114 -3.16 1.93 10.34
C ILE A 114 -3.70 1.27 9.07
N TRP A 115 -4.42 0.15 9.19
CA TRP A 115 -4.95 -0.57 8.05
C TRP A 115 -6.35 -1.12 8.31
N ASP A 116 -7.14 -1.34 7.26
CA ASP A 116 -8.44 -1.99 7.39
C ASP A 116 -8.26 -3.39 8.02
N PRO A 117 -8.95 -3.70 9.14
CA PRO A 117 -8.85 -5.01 9.81
C PRO A 117 -9.13 -6.21 8.91
N LYS A 118 -9.89 -6.03 7.83
CA LYS A 118 -10.15 -7.09 6.84
C LYS A 118 -8.98 -7.35 5.89
N LEU A 119 -8.07 -6.37 5.80
CA LEU A 119 -6.95 -6.38 4.86
C LEU A 119 -5.60 -6.58 5.56
N ILE A 120 -5.58 -6.70 6.89
CA ILE A 120 -4.39 -6.95 7.68
C ILE A 120 -4.46 -8.31 8.37
N LYS A 121 -3.35 -9.03 8.41
CA LYS A 121 -3.22 -10.30 9.11
C LYS A 121 -1.85 -10.39 9.80
N VAL A 122 -1.85 -10.78 11.07
CA VAL A 122 -0.61 -11.10 11.80
C VAL A 122 0.02 -12.35 11.17
N VAL A 123 1.28 -12.28 10.79
CA VAL A 123 2.07 -13.40 10.24
C VAL A 123 3.02 -13.93 11.30
N GLU A 124 3.68 -13.02 12.01
CA GLU A 124 4.61 -13.29 13.11
C GLU A 124 4.57 -12.09 14.09
N PRO A 125 5.18 -12.21 15.27
CA PRO A 125 5.33 -11.07 16.18
C PRO A 125 5.93 -9.86 15.45
N LYS A 126 5.24 -8.73 15.49
CA LYS A 126 5.62 -7.48 14.82
C LYS A 126 5.66 -7.55 13.29
N VAL A 127 5.19 -8.62 12.65
CA VAL A 127 5.12 -8.74 11.18
C VAL A 127 3.68 -8.98 10.76
N TYR A 128 3.21 -8.09 9.92
CA TYR A 128 1.82 -8.04 9.46
C TYR A 128 1.77 -8.15 7.94
N ARG A 129 0.88 -8.97 7.43
CA ARG A 129 0.56 -9.03 6.00
C ARG A 129 -0.53 -8.04 5.68
N LEU A 130 -0.21 -7.09 4.82
CA LEU A 130 -1.15 -6.11 4.30
C LEU A 130 -1.58 -6.54 2.90
N LYS A 131 -2.88 -6.69 2.69
CA LYS A 131 -3.45 -6.78 1.34
C LYS A 131 -3.62 -5.36 0.82
N LEU A 132 -3.05 -5.08 -0.32
CA LEU A 132 -3.24 -3.82 -1.00
C LEU A 132 -4.49 -3.89 -1.88
N MET A 133 -4.90 -2.73 -2.40
CA MET A 133 -5.98 -2.68 -3.37
C MET A 133 -5.60 -3.42 -4.66
N THR A 134 -6.59 -3.93 -5.36
CA THR A 134 -6.38 -4.48 -6.69
C THR A 134 -6.05 -3.34 -7.66
N LEU A 135 -4.95 -3.47 -8.36
CA LEU A 135 -4.46 -2.51 -9.35
C LEU A 135 -4.56 -3.10 -10.73
N MET A 136 -5.00 -2.30 -11.69
CA MET A 136 -4.95 -2.64 -13.11
C MET A 136 -3.84 -1.86 -13.76
N PHE A 137 -2.90 -2.55 -14.38
CA PHE A 137 -1.84 -1.94 -15.17
C PHE A 137 -1.90 -2.48 -16.59
N VAL A 138 -2.45 -1.68 -17.49
CA VAL A 138 -2.74 -2.05 -18.89
C VAL A 138 -3.64 -3.31 -18.93
N THR A 139 -3.05 -4.50 -19.09
CA THR A 139 -3.78 -5.78 -19.17
C THR A 139 -3.45 -6.70 -18.00
N ILE A 140 -2.70 -6.21 -17.02
CA ILE A 140 -2.25 -6.99 -15.87
C ILE A 140 -3.04 -6.55 -14.64
N GLN A 141 -3.69 -7.49 -13.98
CA GLN A 141 -4.33 -7.28 -12.69
C GLN A 141 -3.35 -7.70 -11.58
N LEU A 142 -3.11 -6.80 -10.66
CA LEU A 142 -2.28 -7.02 -9.48
C LEU A 142 -3.15 -6.96 -8.24
N ALA A 143 -3.07 -7.97 -7.38
CA ALA A 143 -3.68 -7.98 -6.05
C ALA A 143 -2.58 -8.13 -4.98
N PRO A 144 -1.69 -7.14 -4.84
CA PRO A 144 -0.43 -7.30 -4.14
C PRO A 144 -0.63 -7.47 -2.63
N GLN A 145 0.27 -8.23 -2.02
CA GLN A 145 0.39 -8.40 -0.58
C GLN A 145 1.81 -8.03 -0.14
N VAL A 146 1.91 -7.31 0.96
CA VAL A 146 3.20 -6.88 1.53
C VAL A 146 3.27 -7.35 2.96
N ASP A 147 4.32 -8.06 3.33
CA ASP A 147 4.63 -8.34 4.73
C ASP A 147 5.45 -7.16 5.27
N VAL A 148 4.97 -6.53 6.31
CA VAL A 148 5.55 -5.32 6.89
C VAL A 148 5.90 -5.60 8.34
N ARG A 149 7.15 -5.31 8.73
CA ARG A 149 7.56 -5.24 10.13
C ARG A 149 7.16 -3.89 10.68
N MET A 150 6.59 -3.87 11.88
CA MET A 150 6.14 -2.66 12.56
C MET A 150 6.63 -2.69 14.01
N TRP A 151 7.19 -1.57 14.49
CA TRP A 151 7.69 -1.46 15.86
C TRP A 151 7.87 0.01 16.27
N THR A 152 7.84 0.25 17.57
CA THR A 152 8.22 1.56 18.13
C THR A 152 9.66 1.49 18.61
N ASP A 153 10.45 2.49 18.25
CA ASP A 153 11.86 2.60 18.64
C ASP A 153 12.03 3.31 20.02
N ASP A 154 13.28 3.35 20.50
CA ASP A 154 13.62 3.94 21.80
C ASP A 154 13.32 5.45 21.87
N ARG A 155 13.14 6.13 20.73
CA ARG A 155 12.72 7.55 20.67
C ARG A 155 11.20 7.69 20.82
N GLY A 156 10.47 6.59 20.82
CA GLY A 156 9.00 6.55 20.80
C GLY A 156 8.42 6.84 19.42
N TYR A 157 9.16 6.59 18.35
CA TYR A 157 8.71 6.71 16.99
C TYR A 157 8.26 5.35 16.49
N PHE A 158 7.06 5.29 15.94
CA PHE A 158 6.57 4.09 15.30
C PHE A 158 7.12 3.96 13.89
N ASN A 159 7.72 2.83 13.61
CA ASN A 159 8.41 2.53 12.36
C ASN A 159 7.71 1.39 11.63
N LEU A 160 7.76 1.42 10.31
CA LEU A 160 7.35 0.31 9.46
C LEU A 160 8.33 0.09 8.31
N GLU A 161 8.52 -1.17 7.92
CA GLU A 161 9.34 -1.53 6.76
C GLU A 161 8.84 -2.83 6.13
N SER A 162 8.81 -2.90 4.81
CA SER A 162 8.47 -4.14 4.10
C SER A 162 9.58 -5.17 4.26
N VAL A 163 9.21 -6.42 4.54
CA VAL A 163 10.15 -7.55 4.67
C VAL A 163 9.94 -8.61 3.61
N ALA A 164 8.75 -8.66 3.00
CA ALA A 164 8.45 -9.53 1.88
C ALA A 164 7.33 -8.93 1.02
N PHE A 165 7.31 -9.28 -0.25
CA PHE A 165 6.32 -8.82 -1.20
C PHE A 165 5.86 -9.97 -2.09
N ASP A 166 4.53 -10.06 -2.30
CA ASP A 166 3.91 -10.94 -3.28
C ASP A 166 3.05 -10.09 -4.23
N PRO A 167 3.41 -9.97 -5.49
CA PRO A 167 2.62 -9.21 -6.46
C PRO A 167 1.25 -9.83 -6.73
N ASN A 168 1.05 -11.12 -6.44
CA ASN A 168 -0.18 -11.86 -6.72
C ASN A 168 -0.78 -11.47 -8.08
N ILE A 169 0.03 -11.67 -9.13
CA ILE A 169 -0.31 -11.25 -10.48
C ILE A 169 -1.36 -12.19 -11.03
N GLN A 170 -2.49 -11.64 -11.43
CA GLN A 170 -3.52 -12.33 -12.18
C GLN A 170 -3.41 -11.90 -13.64
N LEU A 171 -2.88 -12.80 -14.47
CA LEU A 171 -2.82 -12.57 -15.91
C LEU A 171 -4.20 -12.78 -16.50
N LEU A 172 -4.63 -11.87 -17.36
CA LEU A 172 -5.81 -12.09 -18.17
C LEU A 172 -5.58 -13.27 -19.12
N PRO A 173 -6.60 -14.10 -19.40
CA PRO A 173 -6.47 -15.23 -20.30
C PRO A 173 -5.89 -14.82 -21.67
N GLY A 174 -4.85 -15.50 -22.13
CA GLY A 174 -4.20 -15.25 -23.43
C GLY A 174 -2.89 -14.48 -23.40
N ILE A 175 -2.43 -13.98 -22.24
CA ILE A 175 -1.12 -13.33 -22.09
C ILE A 175 -0.15 -14.31 -21.42
N GLY A 176 0.76 -14.87 -22.22
CA GLY A 176 1.73 -15.88 -21.77
C GLY A 176 2.93 -15.36 -20.98
N VAL A 177 2.76 -14.35 -20.12
CA VAL A 177 3.84 -13.82 -19.27
C VAL A 177 3.71 -14.41 -17.88
N SER A 178 4.74 -15.11 -17.43
CA SER A 178 4.80 -15.65 -16.08
C SER A 178 4.92 -14.50 -15.06
N ALA A 179 4.15 -14.57 -13.97
CA ALA A 179 4.22 -13.63 -12.85
C ALA A 179 5.66 -13.42 -12.34
N ASN A 180 6.42 -14.50 -12.25
CA ASN A 180 7.81 -14.47 -11.79
C ASN A 180 8.78 -13.82 -12.79
N SER A 181 8.41 -13.69 -14.07
CA SER A 181 9.28 -13.11 -15.10
C SER A 181 9.34 -11.58 -15.08
N LEU A 182 8.42 -10.92 -14.38
CA LEU A 182 8.39 -9.46 -14.31
C LEU A 182 9.27 -8.88 -13.20
N GLY A 183 9.75 -9.74 -12.28
CA GLY A 183 10.63 -9.32 -11.17
C GLY A 183 10.10 -8.12 -10.38
N ILE A 184 8.76 -7.98 -10.29
CA ILE A 184 8.13 -6.83 -9.61
C ILE A 184 8.39 -6.92 -8.12
N THR A 185 8.93 -5.85 -7.56
CA THR A 185 9.11 -5.67 -6.11
C THR A 185 8.48 -4.36 -5.65
N ILE A 186 8.00 -4.34 -4.41
CA ILE A 186 7.58 -3.12 -3.73
C ILE A 186 8.30 -3.05 -2.39
N ASP A 187 9.01 -1.98 -2.19
CA ASP A 187 9.65 -1.62 -0.94
C ASP A 187 8.85 -0.49 -0.30
N VAL A 188 8.46 -0.67 0.97
CA VAL A 188 7.69 0.32 1.73
C VAL A 188 8.42 0.59 3.03
N VAL A 189 8.55 1.86 3.39
CA VAL A 189 9.07 2.30 4.68
C VAL A 189 8.22 3.45 5.21
N GLY A 190 8.13 3.58 6.53
CA GLY A 190 7.40 4.68 7.14
C GLY A 190 7.88 4.95 8.56
N GLU A 191 7.59 6.16 9.02
CA GLU A 191 7.86 6.62 10.36
C GLU A 191 6.73 7.54 10.83
N LEU A 192 6.27 7.36 12.06
CA LEU A 192 5.29 8.21 12.70
C LEU A 192 5.83 8.69 14.05
N MET A 193 5.58 9.94 14.37
CA MET A 193 5.98 10.58 15.62
C MET A 193 4.86 11.46 16.15
N PRO A 194 4.84 11.81 17.45
CA PRO A 194 3.95 12.84 17.95
C PRO A 194 4.18 14.14 17.18
N SER A 195 3.09 14.82 16.83
CA SER A 195 3.19 16.14 16.20
C SER A 195 3.82 17.15 17.14
N THR A 196 4.49 18.15 16.60
CA THR A 196 5.18 19.19 17.38
C THR A 196 4.24 20.02 18.25
N ASP A 197 2.97 20.10 17.89
CA ASP A 197 1.92 20.79 18.67
C ASP A 197 1.25 19.85 19.71
N GLY A 198 1.66 18.58 19.78
CA GLY A 198 1.10 17.57 20.67
C GLY A 198 -0.33 17.11 20.31
N ARG A 199 -0.90 17.63 19.22
CA ARG A 199 -2.32 17.41 18.89
C ARG A 199 -2.55 16.33 17.85
N GLY A 200 -1.59 15.44 17.67
CA GLY A 200 -1.71 14.37 16.68
C GLY A 200 -0.42 13.66 16.38
N VAL A 201 -0.37 13.07 15.20
CA VAL A 201 0.80 12.39 14.65
C VAL A 201 1.24 13.04 13.35
N ASP A 202 2.53 13.26 13.24
CA ASP A 202 3.23 13.60 12.01
C ASP A 202 4.07 12.40 11.56
N GLY A 203 4.36 12.30 10.27
CA GLY A 203 5.20 11.23 9.78
C GLY A 203 5.45 11.29 8.30
N LYS A 204 6.12 10.27 7.82
CA LYS A 204 6.37 10.03 6.40
C LYS A 204 6.13 8.57 6.06
N ILE A 205 5.60 8.34 4.87
CA ILE A 205 5.55 7.02 4.24
C ILE A 205 6.15 7.14 2.85
N GLY A 206 7.05 6.22 2.53
CA GLY A 206 7.65 6.13 1.22
C GLY A 206 7.59 4.73 0.67
N PHE A 207 7.48 4.62 -0.65
CA PHE A 207 7.55 3.34 -1.33
C PHE A 207 8.32 3.46 -2.64
N VAL A 208 8.92 2.34 -3.02
CA VAL A 208 9.66 2.14 -4.26
C VAL A 208 9.14 0.88 -4.91
N THR A 209 8.70 0.98 -6.15
CA THR A 209 8.34 -0.16 -6.97
C THR A 209 9.37 -0.30 -8.07
N SER A 210 9.89 -1.51 -8.26
CA SER A 210 10.78 -1.82 -9.37
C SER A 210 10.36 -3.09 -10.06
N GLY A 211 10.75 -3.23 -11.33
CA GLY A 211 10.45 -4.42 -12.12
C GLY A 211 10.95 -4.33 -13.55
N GLU A 212 10.65 -5.36 -14.32
CA GLU A 212 10.93 -5.36 -15.75
C GLU A 212 9.67 -5.11 -16.55
N LEU A 213 9.78 -4.21 -17.54
CA LEU A 213 8.69 -3.93 -18.46
C LEU A 213 8.48 -5.14 -19.39
N PRO A 214 7.25 -5.66 -19.50
CA PRO A 214 6.90 -6.61 -20.55
C PRO A 214 7.27 -6.07 -21.93
N PRO A 215 7.67 -6.93 -22.88
CA PRO A 215 8.12 -6.50 -24.21
C PRO A 215 7.18 -5.48 -24.91
N PRO A 216 5.85 -5.63 -24.90
CA PRO A 216 4.96 -4.65 -25.53
C PRO A 216 5.05 -3.26 -24.89
N MET A 217 5.31 -3.19 -23.58
CA MET A 217 5.40 -1.92 -22.86
C MET A 217 6.74 -1.20 -23.07
N ARG A 218 7.80 -1.91 -23.45
CA ARG A 218 9.09 -1.30 -23.78
C ARG A 218 9.01 -0.38 -25.00
N LEU A 219 7.99 -0.56 -25.85
CA LEU A 219 7.75 0.24 -27.04
C LEU A 219 6.94 1.52 -26.76
N LEU A 220 6.37 1.65 -25.56
CA LEU A 220 5.59 2.83 -25.19
C LEU A 220 6.51 4.06 -25.00
N PRO A 221 6.04 5.27 -25.38
CA PRO A 221 6.71 6.51 -25.02
C PRO A 221 6.90 6.64 -23.52
N GLU A 222 8.00 7.27 -23.11
CA GLU A 222 8.33 7.43 -21.68
C GLU A 222 7.28 8.24 -20.93
N GLU A 223 6.73 9.27 -21.60
CA GLU A 223 5.68 10.13 -21.05
C GLU A 223 4.42 9.33 -20.72
N VAL A 224 4.06 8.36 -21.57
CA VAL A 224 2.90 7.48 -21.35
C VAL A 224 3.14 6.57 -20.13
N LEU A 225 4.33 5.96 -20.03
CA LEU A 225 4.70 5.13 -18.89
C LEU A 225 4.71 5.97 -17.61
N LYS A 226 5.34 7.14 -17.64
CA LYS A 226 5.42 8.05 -16.49
C LYS A 226 4.04 8.50 -16.02
N ALA A 227 3.16 8.90 -16.93
CA ALA A 227 1.80 9.31 -16.58
C ALA A 227 0.98 8.18 -15.95
N SER A 228 1.06 6.97 -16.51
CA SER A 228 0.36 5.80 -15.98
C SER A 228 0.86 5.42 -14.58
N LEU A 229 2.18 5.46 -14.36
CA LEU A 229 2.77 5.11 -13.07
C LEU A 229 2.57 6.19 -12.02
N SER A 230 2.55 7.47 -12.40
CA SER A 230 2.18 8.57 -11.50
C SER A 230 0.74 8.38 -10.98
N THR A 231 -0.19 7.95 -11.84
CA THR A 231 -1.55 7.63 -11.41
C THR A 231 -1.58 6.50 -10.38
N ILE A 232 -0.82 5.43 -10.62
CA ILE A 232 -0.67 4.31 -9.67
C ILE A 232 -0.08 4.80 -8.35
N ASN A 233 1.00 5.58 -8.40
CA ASN A 233 1.65 6.15 -7.23
C ASN A 233 0.68 6.93 -6.35
N ARG A 234 -0.07 7.85 -6.95
CA ARG A 234 -1.06 8.67 -6.24
C ARG A 234 -2.16 7.82 -5.62
N THR A 235 -2.63 6.80 -6.35
CA THR A 235 -3.66 5.90 -5.87
C THR A 235 -3.18 5.12 -4.64
N ILE A 236 -1.97 4.56 -4.68
CA ILE A 236 -1.37 3.83 -3.54
C ILE A 236 -1.16 4.78 -2.36
N ALA A 237 -0.56 5.95 -2.59
CA ALA A 237 -0.29 6.93 -1.54
C ALA A 237 -1.56 7.42 -0.87
N ASN A 238 -2.56 7.82 -1.64
CA ASN A 238 -3.84 8.30 -1.12
C ASN A 238 -4.55 7.21 -0.31
N PHE A 239 -4.59 5.98 -0.82
CA PHE A 239 -5.17 4.86 -0.10
C PHE A 239 -4.48 4.63 1.25
N ALA A 240 -3.14 4.58 1.27
CA ALA A 240 -2.38 4.36 2.50
C ALA A 240 -2.60 5.50 3.52
N ILE A 241 -2.54 6.76 3.07
CA ILE A 241 -2.71 7.93 3.93
C ILE A 241 -4.13 8.00 4.50
N THR A 242 -5.14 7.82 3.66
CA THR A 242 -6.55 7.87 4.10
C THR A 242 -6.86 6.73 5.07
N SER A 243 -6.45 5.50 4.75
CA SER A 243 -6.64 4.34 5.63
C SER A 243 -5.99 4.58 7.00
N PHE A 244 -4.77 5.12 7.02
CA PHE A 244 -4.10 5.49 8.26
C PHE A 244 -4.88 6.57 9.03
N GLN A 245 -5.24 7.67 8.38
CA GLN A 245 -5.90 8.80 9.06
C GLN A 245 -7.23 8.40 9.69
N ASP A 246 -8.04 7.63 8.98
CA ASP A 246 -9.34 7.18 9.46
C ASP A 246 -9.20 6.15 10.58
N GLY A 247 -8.31 5.18 10.41
CA GLY A 247 -7.99 4.17 11.42
C GLY A 247 -7.42 4.79 12.69
N ALA A 248 -6.45 5.70 12.56
CA ALA A 248 -5.82 6.39 13.68
C ALA A 248 -6.84 7.18 14.51
N ARG A 249 -7.68 7.99 13.86
CA ARG A 249 -8.72 8.78 14.56
C ARG A 249 -9.70 7.88 15.33
N ALA A 250 -10.20 6.82 14.68
CA ALA A 250 -11.15 5.89 15.28
C ALA A 250 -10.56 5.17 16.49
N LYS A 251 -9.35 4.63 16.35
CA LYS A 251 -8.69 3.82 17.38
C LYS A 251 -8.14 4.67 18.53
N PHE A 252 -7.64 5.87 18.26
CA PHE A 252 -7.19 6.78 19.29
C PHE A 252 -8.32 7.19 20.23
N ARG A 253 -9.54 7.42 19.72
CA ARG A 253 -10.73 7.68 20.56
C ARG A 253 -11.02 6.50 21.50
N VAL A 254 -10.92 5.28 21.00
CA VAL A 254 -11.12 4.07 21.84
C VAL A 254 -10.01 3.96 22.89
N PHE A 255 -8.76 4.24 22.52
CA PHE A 255 -7.65 4.28 23.46
C PHE A 255 -7.88 5.29 24.59
N LEU A 256 -8.24 6.54 24.28
CA LEU A 256 -8.52 7.56 25.30
C LEU A 256 -9.68 7.17 26.21
N ALA A 257 -10.74 6.54 25.68
CA ALA A 257 -11.85 6.06 26.49
C ALA A 257 -11.40 4.97 27.47
N SER A 258 -10.55 4.03 27.03
CA SER A 258 -10.00 2.97 27.88
C SER A 258 -9.08 3.52 28.98
N GLU A 259 -8.25 4.53 28.68
CA GLU A 259 -7.38 5.19 29.67
C GLU A 259 -8.21 5.88 30.78
N ARG A 260 -9.29 6.56 30.44
CA ARG A 260 -10.18 7.20 31.42
C ARG A 260 -10.83 6.18 32.33
N THR A 261 -11.25 5.04 31.80
CA THR A 261 -11.87 3.97 32.60
C THR A 261 -10.86 3.31 33.56
N ARG A 262 -9.57 3.24 33.20
CA ARG A 262 -8.52 2.71 34.07
C ARG A 262 -8.10 3.67 35.19
N ALA A 263 -8.33 4.97 34.99
CA ALA A 263 -7.99 6.01 35.95
C ALA A 263 -9.10 6.31 36.97
N SER A 264 -10.31 5.79 36.74
CA SER A 264 -11.49 5.86 37.63
C SER A 264 -11.56 4.68 38.57
#